data_5a8ef84d332f7af67139cec2e5ea89c6
#
_entry.id   5a8ef84d332f7af67139cec2e5ea89c6
#
_cell.length_a   1.000
_cell.length_b   1.000
_cell.length_c   1.000
_cell.angle_alpha   90.00
_cell.angle_beta   90.00
_cell.angle_gamma   90.00
#
_symmetry.space_group_name_H-M   'P 1'
#
loop_
_entity.id
_entity.type
_entity.pdbx_description
1 polymer ?
#
loop_
_entity_poly.entity_id
_entity_poly.type
_entity_poly.pdbx_seq_one_letter_code
_entity_poly.pdbx_strand_id
1 'polypeptide(L)'
;MIEIGLHPATDTAKLVPADGALVASARRRMVPIVCMVAIVATTMAYSLLWGPLVAHSAWITPDDIWGTFRTAQFVAWGDIGDVYSSGGALVSLPGISVALAPAAFLVNHLGLAVGFPFAIAHPTAWWVLGPYEAALGAIVLIPLDTLAEELGIGRGARTTSSILEAVALWPLLALWGHPEDSVAMAFAIWGLVAALRGRWRGVGWLFGLALVMQPLVALMLPIVVAVMPKREWPKLIVRGALPSLALVSIPLVQSWRQTTTALLKQPNYPTIDHPTPWLSLAPVLSKTHVIRIGHIGQGTSPSGASRFTTGIVHSVYGETVAAGPGRLIALALACLIGVYVYRHRPTRHQVVWLCCVALSLRCVFEAVMNPYYLWPPLAIAFVLVVRSKWRIGLAVAASAGLTYWSYRHLGPWEWWVPIVILLALAVAAATPARTADGRAVRSREPRDRETSRSALKALA
;
A
#
# COMPACT_ATOMS: atom_id res chain seq x y z
N MET A 1 14.49 -33.64 61.87
CA MET A 1 13.33 -33.91 61.00
C MET A 1 12.56 -32.59 60.91
N ILE A 2 12.77 -31.84 59.82
CA ILE A 2 12.11 -30.58 59.56
C ILE A 2 11.29 -30.82 58.30
N GLU A 3 9.96 -30.85 58.43
CA GLU A 3 9.00 -30.93 57.32
C GLU A 3 8.95 -29.61 56.62
N ILE A 4 9.36 -29.60 55.33
CA ILE A 4 9.17 -28.45 54.40
C ILE A 4 7.84 -28.66 53.71
N GLY A 5 6.82 -27.89 54.17
CA GLY A 5 5.51 -27.83 53.54
C GLY A 5 5.59 -27.12 52.20
N LEU A 6 5.56 -27.86 51.10
CA LEU A 6 5.33 -27.37 49.76
C LEU A 6 3.85 -27.06 49.59
N HIS A 7 3.46 -25.76 49.62
CA HIS A 7 2.17 -25.31 49.12
C HIS A 7 2.22 -25.27 47.58
N PRO A 8 1.38 -26.03 46.87
CA PRO A 8 1.22 -25.83 45.41
C PRO A 8 0.45 -24.52 45.17
N ALA A 9 1.14 -23.52 44.67
CA ALA A 9 0.48 -22.35 44.13
C ALA A 9 -0.30 -22.78 42.87
N THR A 10 -1.58 -23.05 43.03
CA THR A 10 -2.51 -23.23 41.93
C THR A 10 -2.76 -21.86 41.28
N ASP A 11 -1.85 -21.49 40.38
CA ASP A 11 -2.06 -20.38 39.47
C ASP A 11 -3.09 -20.81 38.41
N THR A 12 -4.37 -20.77 38.78
CA THR A 12 -5.48 -20.91 37.87
C THR A 12 -5.56 -19.65 37.01
N ALA A 13 -4.60 -19.49 36.08
CA ALA A 13 -4.79 -18.61 34.94
C ALA A 13 -6.09 -19.04 34.26
N LYS A 14 -7.19 -18.29 34.49
CA LYS A 14 -8.45 -18.49 33.78
C LYS A 14 -8.17 -18.44 32.30
N LEU A 15 -8.05 -19.61 31.65
CA LEU A 15 -8.04 -19.76 30.21
C LEU A 15 -9.37 -19.17 29.73
N VAL A 16 -9.35 -17.91 29.29
CA VAL A 16 -10.48 -17.32 28.56
C VAL A 16 -10.69 -18.22 27.35
N PRO A 17 -11.89 -18.78 27.16
CA PRO A 17 -12.17 -19.63 26.01
C PRO A 17 -11.74 -18.92 24.73
N ALA A 18 -11.04 -19.62 23.82
CA ALA A 18 -10.52 -19.06 22.57
C ALA A 18 -11.61 -18.31 21.79
N ASP A 19 -12.85 -18.79 21.85
CA ASP A 19 -14.03 -18.18 21.22
C ASP A 19 -14.35 -16.79 21.78
N GLY A 20 -14.23 -16.60 23.10
CA GLY A 20 -14.45 -15.30 23.74
C GLY A 20 -13.41 -14.24 23.33
N ALA A 21 -12.17 -14.65 23.14
CA ALA A 21 -11.08 -13.76 22.68
C ALA A 21 -11.27 -13.33 21.21
N LEU A 22 -11.71 -14.22 20.34
CA LEU A 22 -12.01 -13.92 18.95
C LEU A 22 -13.19 -12.97 18.81
N VAL A 23 -14.30 -13.22 19.52
CA VAL A 23 -15.47 -12.33 19.54
C VAL A 23 -15.13 -10.95 20.07
N ALA A 24 -14.35 -10.85 21.14
CA ALA A 24 -13.90 -9.56 21.69
C ALA A 24 -12.99 -8.81 20.71
N SER A 25 -12.12 -9.52 19.98
CA SER A 25 -11.27 -8.94 18.93
C SER A 25 -12.11 -8.44 17.75
N ALA A 26 -13.09 -9.21 17.29
CA ALA A 26 -13.98 -8.81 16.19
C ALA A 26 -14.80 -7.57 16.58
N ARG A 27 -15.35 -7.50 17.80
CA ARG A 27 -16.07 -6.31 18.29
C ARG A 27 -15.19 -5.06 18.34
N ARG A 28 -13.90 -5.21 18.62
CA ARG A 28 -12.94 -4.08 18.61
C ARG A 28 -12.69 -3.54 17.21
N ARG A 29 -12.78 -4.39 16.17
CA ARG A 29 -12.48 -4.06 14.77
C ARG A 29 -13.76 -3.93 13.91
N MET A 30 -14.92 -3.81 14.53
CA MET A 30 -16.20 -3.77 13.80
C MET A 30 -16.26 -2.63 12.79
N VAL A 31 -15.79 -1.42 13.17
CA VAL A 31 -15.82 -0.25 12.27
C VAL A 31 -14.96 -0.45 11.02
N PRO A 32 -13.66 -0.79 11.11
CA PRO A 32 -12.88 -1.06 9.90
C PRO A 32 -13.46 -2.21 9.06
N ILE A 33 -14.02 -3.27 9.67
CA ILE A 33 -14.67 -4.36 8.93
C ILE A 33 -15.90 -3.85 8.16
N VAL A 34 -16.75 -3.04 8.79
CA VAL A 34 -17.90 -2.42 8.11
C VAL A 34 -17.44 -1.52 6.96
N CYS A 35 -16.38 -0.73 7.17
CA CYS A 35 -15.79 0.09 6.11
C CYS A 35 -15.25 -0.78 4.96
N MET A 36 -14.61 -1.93 5.24
CA MET A 36 -14.17 -2.87 4.20
C MET A 36 -15.35 -3.38 3.37
N VAL A 37 -16.42 -3.82 4.02
CA VAL A 37 -17.64 -4.28 3.33
C VAL A 37 -18.25 -3.15 2.50
N ALA A 38 -18.27 -1.93 3.03
CA ALA A 38 -18.76 -0.75 2.32
C ALA A 38 -17.92 -0.43 1.07
N ILE A 39 -16.58 -0.56 1.14
CA ILE A 39 -15.69 -0.38 -0.01
C ILE A 39 -16.04 -1.40 -1.09
N VAL A 40 -16.13 -2.69 -0.75
CA VAL A 40 -16.49 -3.74 -1.72
C VAL A 40 -17.85 -3.44 -2.35
N ALA A 41 -18.87 -3.17 -1.54
CA ALA A 41 -20.22 -2.91 -2.04
C ALA A 41 -20.27 -1.65 -2.94
N THR A 42 -19.61 -0.56 -2.54
CA THR A 42 -19.60 0.70 -3.31
C THR A 42 -18.75 0.60 -4.58
N THR A 43 -17.66 -0.17 -4.59
CA THR A 43 -16.87 -0.46 -5.80
C THR A 43 -17.73 -1.22 -6.81
N MET A 44 -18.44 -2.26 -6.39
CA MET A 44 -19.33 -3.00 -7.28
C MET A 44 -20.53 -2.16 -7.73
N ALA A 45 -21.12 -1.39 -6.83
CA ALA A 45 -22.22 -0.47 -7.18
C ALA A 45 -21.75 0.60 -8.18
N TYR A 46 -20.57 1.18 -8.00
CA TYR A 46 -20.01 2.15 -8.94
C TYR A 46 -19.82 1.53 -10.33
N SER A 47 -19.20 0.34 -10.39
CA SER A 47 -19.02 -0.39 -11.65
C SER A 47 -20.34 -0.56 -12.40
N LEU A 48 -21.39 -1.00 -11.71
CA LEU A 48 -22.71 -1.30 -12.28
C LEU A 48 -23.53 -0.05 -12.64
N LEU A 49 -23.44 1.00 -11.84
CA LEU A 49 -24.25 2.21 -12.05
C LEU A 49 -23.58 3.16 -13.05
N TRP A 50 -22.25 3.33 -12.96
CA TRP A 50 -21.53 4.25 -13.83
C TRP A 50 -21.40 3.72 -15.26
N GLY A 51 -21.30 2.40 -15.43
CA GLY A 51 -21.28 1.77 -16.73
C GLY A 51 -22.46 2.19 -17.63
N PRO A 52 -23.71 1.90 -17.28
CA PRO A 52 -24.88 2.30 -18.05
C PRO A 52 -25.10 3.82 -18.14
N LEU A 53 -24.84 4.56 -17.05
CA LEU A 53 -25.17 5.99 -16.98
C LEU A 53 -24.19 6.88 -17.75
N VAL A 54 -22.91 6.54 -17.76
CA VAL A 54 -21.87 7.43 -18.28
C VAL A 54 -21.04 6.79 -19.41
N ALA A 55 -20.65 5.55 -19.23
CA ALA A 55 -19.81 4.86 -20.21
C ALA A 55 -20.61 4.16 -21.31
N HIS A 56 -21.93 4.18 -21.27
CA HIS A 56 -22.83 3.47 -22.19
C HIS A 56 -22.48 1.98 -22.34
N SER A 57 -22.07 1.38 -21.24
CA SER A 57 -21.66 -0.03 -21.14
C SER A 57 -22.41 -0.71 -20.00
N ALA A 58 -22.50 -2.04 -19.98
CA ALA A 58 -23.23 -2.77 -18.93
C ALA A 58 -22.57 -2.58 -17.54
N TRP A 59 -21.25 -2.51 -17.49
CA TRP A 59 -20.44 -2.13 -16.31
C TRP A 59 -19.07 -1.61 -16.74
N ILE A 60 -18.36 -0.95 -15.83
CA ILE A 60 -16.98 -0.50 -16.02
C ILE A 60 -16.06 -1.20 -15.04
N THR A 61 -14.79 -1.26 -15.40
CA THR A 61 -13.71 -1.80 -14.57
C THR A 61 -12.54 -0.84 -14.57
N PRO A 62 -11.71 -0.81 -13.51
CA PRO A 62 -10.42 -0.12 -13.56
C PRO A 62 -9.53 -0.75 -14.66
N ASP A 63 -8.80 0.09 -15.39
CA ASP A 63 -7.96 -0.42 -16.49
C ASP A 63 -6.69 -1.11 -15.99
N ASP A 64 -6.06 -0.57 -14.96
CA ASP A 64 -4.73 -1.00 -14.52
C ASP A 64 -4.72 -2.39 -13.87
N ILE A 65 -5.85 -2.79 -13.24
CA ILE A 65 -5.97 -4.11 -12.61
C ILE A 65 -5.78 -5.26 -13.59
N TRP A 66 -6.15 -5.07 -14.87
CA TRP A 66 -6.11 -6.16 -15.85
C TRP A 66 -4.67 -6.56 -16.20
N GLY A 67 -3.75 -5.60 -16.25
CA GLY A 67 -2.32 -5.88 -16.43
C GLY A 67 -1.77 -6.75 -15.28
N THR A 68 -2.06 -6.36 -14.05
CA THR A 68 -1.67 -7.11 -12.85
C THR A 68 -2.39 -8.46 -12.76
N PHE A 69 -3.68 -8.51 -13.12
CA PHE A 69 -4.44 -9.75 -13.15
C PHE A 69 -3.91 -10.75 -14.19
N ARG A 70 -3.45 -10.27 -15.35
CA ARG A 70 -2.80 -11.13 -16.36
C ARG A 70 -1.59 -11.85 -15.78
N THR A 71 -0.77 -11.14 -15.00
CA THR A 71 0.38 -11.78 -14.35
C THR A 71 -0.03 -12.77 -13.24
N ALA A 72 -1.15 -12.50 -12.57
CA ALA A 72 -1.73 -13.45 -11.61
C ALA A 72 -2.25 -14.74 -12.29
N GLN A 73 -2.71 -14.66 -13.55
CA GLN A 73 -3.07 -15.85 -14.32
C GLN A 73 -1.84 -16.73 -14.60
N PHE A 74 -0.68 -16.16 -14.94
CA PHE A 74 0.56 -16.94 -15.07
C PHE A 74 0.89 -17.66 -13.77
N VAL A 75 0.81 -16.96 -12.62
CA VAL A 75 1.03 -17.58 -11.31
C VAL A 75 0.03 -18.72 -11.05
N ALA A 76 -1.25 -18.52 -11.37
CA ALA A 76 -2.30 -19.52 -11.19
C ALA A 76 -2.10 -20.77 -12.06
N TRP A 77 -1.45 -20.64 -13.21
CA TRP A 77 -1.08 -21.75 -14.09
C TRP A 77 0.24 -22.43 -13.71
N GLY A 78 1.00 -21.85 -12.79
CA GLY A 78 2.35 -22.32 -12.41
C GLY A 78 3.48 -21.71 -13.21
N ASP A 79 3.18 -20.78 -14.14
CA ASP A 79 4.14 -20.14 -15.05
C ASP A 79 4.71 -18.83 -14.45
N ILE A 80 5.11 -18.87 -13.18
CA ILE A 80 5.62 -17.68 -12.48
C ILE A 80 6.83 -17.04 -13.18
N GLY A 81 7.56 -17.79 -13.99
CA GLY A 81 8.68 -17.29 -14.80
C GLY A 81 8.26 -16.28 -15.86
N ASP A 82 7.01 -16.31 -16.29
CA ASP A 82 6.50 -15.50 -17.39
C ASP A 82 5.83 -14.19 -16.95
N VAL A 83 5.80 -13.90 -15.66
CA VAL A 83 5.19 -12.65 -15.15
C VAL A 83 5.82 -11.38 -15.73
N TYR A 84 7.06 -11.43 -16.19
CA TYR A 84 7.78 -10.34 -16.86
C TYR A 84 7.96 -10.56 -18.37
N SER A 85 7.38 -11.62 -18.93
CA SER A 85 7.42 -11.90 -20.36
C SER A 85 6.63 -10.85 -21.17
N SER A 86 6.72 -10.90 -22.50
CA SER A 86 5.97 -10.01 -23.39
C SER A 86 4.45 -10.09 -23.22
N GLY A 87 3.95 -11.21 -22.68
CA GLY A 87 2.54 -11.38 -22.33
C GLY A 87 2.17 -10.90 -20.93
N GLY A 88 3.16 -10.55 -20.10
CA GLY A 88 2.99 -10.00 -18.75
C GLY A 88 3.22 -8.49 -18.73
N ALA A 89 2.45 -7.76 -17.93
CA ALA A 89 2.57 -6.31 -17.80
C ALA A 89 3.15 -5.87 -16.46
N LEU A 90 3.79 -6.79 -15.71
CA LEU A 90 4.30 -6.48 -14.39
C LEU A 90 5.55 -5.59 -14.46
N VAL A 91 5.47 -4.43 -13.81
CA VAL A 91 6.58 -3.47 -13.69
C VAL A 91 7.08 -3.34 -12.24
N SER A 92 6.65 -4.24 -11.35
CA SER A 92 6.98 -4.26 -9.93
C SER A 92 7.39 -5.67 -9.50
N LEU A 93 7.48 -5.92 -8.19
CA LEU A 93 7.75 -7.26 -7.65
C LEU A 93 6.48 -8.14 -7.71
N PRO A 94 6.62 -9.48 -7.83
CA PRO A 94 5.50 -10.36 -8.22
C PRO A 94 4.55 -10.71 -7.05
N GLY A 95 4.68 -10.08 -5.89
CA GLY A 95 3.84 -10.39 -4.73
C GLY A 95 2.35 -10.19 -4.96
N ILE A 96 1.98 -9.09 -5.63
CA ILE A 96 0.56 -8.84 -5.94
C ILE A 96 -0.02 -9.88 -6.91
N SER A 97 0.77 -10.36 -7.88
CA SER A 97 0.35 -11.44 -8.78
C SER A 97 0.06 -12.73 -8.00
N VAL A 98 0.87 -13.02 -6.98
CA VAL A 98 0.62 -14.15 -6.07
C VAL A 98 -0.64 -13.92 -5.23
N ALA A 99 -0.85 -12.71 -4.72
CA ALA A 99 -2.02 -12.38 -3.92
C ALA A 99 -3.33 -12.46 -4.73
N LEU A 100 -3.30 -12.13 -6.02
CA LEU A 100 -4.46 -12.21 -6.92
C LEU A 100 -4.62 -13.62 -7.56
N ALA A 101 -3.63 -14.51 -7.45
CA ALA A 101 -3.67 -15.83 -8.06
C ALA A 101 -4.90 -16.69 -7.67
N PRO A 102 -5.44 -16.65 -6.44
CA PRO A 102 -6.67 -17.36 -6.10
C PRO A 102 -7.88 -16.91 -6.92
N ALA A 103 -8.04 -15.60 -7.14
CA ALA A 103 -9.08 -15.07 -8.01
C ALA A 103 -8.86 -15.47 -9.48
N ALA A 104 -7.61 -15.41 -9.94
CA ALA A 104 -7.23 -15.83 -11.28
C ALA A 104 -7.49 -17.33 -11.51
N PHE A 105 -7.17 -18.17 -10.54
CA PHE A 105 -7.48 -19.60 -10.59
C PHE A 105 -9.00 -19.83 -10.74
N LEU A 106 -9.80 -19.14 -9.94
CA LEU A 106 -11.26 -19.27 -10.00
C LEU A 106 -11.82 -18.78 -11.35
N VAL A 107 -11.36 -17.63 -11.84
CA VAL A 107 -11.74 -17.07 -13.15
C VAL A 107 -11.41 -18.06 -14.28
N ASN A 108 -10.20 -18.63 -14.26
CA ASN A 108 -9.78 -19.61 -15.27
C ASN A 108 -10.61 -20.89 -15.19
N HIS A 109 -10.88 -21.40 -13.99
CA HIS A 109 -11.68 -22.62 -13.78
C HIS A 109 -13.13 -22.46 -14.22
N LEU A 110 -13.71 -21.27 -14.02
CA LEU A 110 -15.08 -20.95 -14.45
C LEU A 110 -15.16 -20.53 -15.92
N GLY A 111 -14.07 -20.43 -16.64
CA GLY A 111 -14.04 -20.00 -18.05
C GLY A 111 -14.57 -18.57 -18.25
N LEU A 112 -14.38 -17.68 -17.28
CA LEU A 112 -14.89 -16.31 -17.35
C LEU A 112 -14.04 -15.45 -18.29
N ALA A 113 -14.70 -14.60 -19.08
CA ALA A 113 -14.04 -13.71 -20.02
C ALA A 113 -13.24 -12.63 -19.28
N VAL A 114 -11.97 -12.45 -19.67
CA VAL A 114 -11.02 -11.49 -19.11
C VAL A 114 -10.92 -10.28 -20.01
N GLY A 115 -11.04 -9.08 -19.44
CA GLY A 115 -10.83 -7.83 -20.15
C GLY A 115 -9.36 -7.52 -20.26
N PHE A 116 -8.71 -7.89 -21.34
CA PHE A 116 -7.36 -7.44 -21.64
C PHE A 116 -7.04 -7.52 -23.13
N PRO A 117 -6.17 -6.67 -23.60
CA PRO A 117 -6.28 -5.21 -23.51
C PRO A 117 -7.34 -4.79 -24.54
N PHE A 118 -8.38 -4.15 -24.12
CA PHE A 118 -9.41 -3.51 -24.98
C PHE A 118 -10.32 -4.44 -25.82
N ALA A 119 -10.27 -5.75 -25.61
CA ALA A 119 -11.03 -6.68 -26.45
C ALA A 119 -12.46 -6.97 -26.00
N ILE A 120 -12.79 -6.80 -24.71
CA ILE A 120 -14.09 -7.12 -24.14
C ILE A 120 -14.60 -5.94 -23.30
N ALA A 121 -15.66 -5.29 -23.76
CA ALA A 121 -16.26 -4.16 -23.07
C ALA A 121 -16.82 -4.51 -21.68
N HIS A 122 -17.12 -5.79 -21.45
CA HIS A 122 -17.77 -6.28 -20.21
C HIS A 122 -17.15 -7.60 -19.77
N PRO A 123 -15.96 -7.60 -19.17
CA PRO A 123 -15.30 -8.84 -18.76
C PRO A 123 -16.05 -9.48 -17.60
N THR A 124 -16.59 -10.69 -17.82
CA THR A 124 -17.34 -11.42 -16.77
C THR A 124 -16.45 -11.83 -15.59
N ALA A 125 -15.13 -11.89 -15.80
CA ALA A 125 -14.15 -12.10 -14.74
C ALA A 125 -14.23 -11.03 -13.63
N TRP A 126 -14.78 -9.83 -13.94
CA TRP A 126 -14.94 -8.76 -12.97
C TRP A 126 -15.84 -9.12 -11.79
N TRP A 127 -16.82 -10.03 -11.99
CA TRP A 127 -17.69 -10.50 -10.91
C TRP A 127 -16.96 -11.28 -9.82
N VAL A 128 -15.79 -11.83 -10.15
CA VAL A 128 -14.90 -12.51 -9.19
C VAL A 128 -13.77 -11.57 -8.76
N LEU A 129 -13.12 -10.92 -9.73
CA LEU A 129 -11.95 -10.09 -9.48
C LEU A 129 -12.30 -8.83 -8.69
N GLY A 130 -13.36 -8.10 -9.04
CA GLY A 130 -13.72 -6.83 -8.42
C GLY A 130 -13.97 -6.92 -6.92
N PRO A 131 -14.85 -7.79 -6.42
CA PRO A 131 -15.03 -7.93 -4.98
C PRO A 131 -13.81 -8.51 -4.28
N TYR A 132 -13.03 -9.39 -4.93
CA TYR A 132 -11.80 -9.94 -4.36
C TYR A 132 -10.72 -8.85 -4.19
N GLU A 133 -10.45 -8.09 -5.24
CA GLU A 133 -9.47 -7.00 -5.26
C GLU A 133 -9.83 -5.91 -4.24
N ALA A 134 -11.10 -5.49 -4.23
CA ALA A 134 -11.59 -4.48 -3.29
C ALA A 134 -11.48 -4.96 -1.83
N ALA A 135 -11.79 -6.23 -1.55
CA ALA A 135 -11.63 -6.81 -0.22
C ALA A 135 -10.16 -6.93 0.19
N LEU A 136 -9.30 -7.39 -0.73
CA LEU A 136 -7.87 -7.54 -0.53
C LEU A 136 -7.23 -6.17 -0.24
N GLY A 137 -7.56 -5.15 -1.02
CA GLY A 137 -7.05 -3.79 -0.81
C GLY A 137 -7.57 -3.15 0.47
N ALA A 138 -8.84 -3.37 0.82
CA ALA A 138 -9.45 -2.80 2.02
C ALA A 138 -8.94 -3.40 3.34
N ILE A 139 -8.22 -4.54 3.31
CA ILE A 139 -7.67 -5.19 4.52
C ILE A 139 -6.75 -4.25 5.32
N VAL A 140 -6.16 -3.25 4.68
CA VAL A 140 -5.29 -2.25 5.30
C VAL A 140 -5.98 -1.43 6.40
N LEU A 141 -7.29 -1.32 6.39
CA LEU A 141 -8.05 -0.61 7.42
C LEU A 141 -7.86 -1.25 8.80
N ILE A 142 -7.61 -2.56 8.87
CA ILE A 142 -7.39 -3.27 10.13
C ILE A 142 -6.06 -2.87 10.78
N PRO A 143 -4.90 -2.93 10.11
CA PRO A 143 -3.64 -2.46 10.70
C PRO A 143 -3.62 -0.93 10.95
N LEU A 144 -4.29 -0.10 10.16
CA LEU A 144 -4.43 1.34 10.42
C LEU A 144 -5.18 1.60 11.74
N ASP A 145 -6.31 0.94 11.96
CA ASP A 145 -7.03 1.02 13.23
C ASP A 145 -6.21 0.46 14.41
N THR A 146 -5.38 -0.58 14.15
CA THR A 146 -4.47 -1.12 15.17
C THR A 146 -3.35 -0.14 15.50
N LEU A 147 -2.80 0.56 14.50
CA LEU A 147 -1.82 1.63 14.70
C LEU A 147 -2.42 2.78 15.51
N ALA A 148 -3.64 3.20 15.19
CA ALA A 148 -4.36 4.21 15.94
C ALA A 148 -4.55 3.81 17.42
N GLU A 149 -4.91 2.54 17.68
CA GLU A 149 -5.00 1.99 19.03
C GLU A 149 -3.66 1.99 19.76
N GLU A 150 -2.56 1.59 19.07
CA GLU A 150 -1.19 1.60 19.64
C GLU A 150 -0.72 3.01 20.01
N LEU A 151 -1.18 4.01 19.27
CA LEU A 151 -0.95 5.42 19.57
C LEU A 151 -1.87 5.98 20.66
N GLY A 152 -2.72 5.17 21.27
CA GLY A 152 -3.64 5.59 22.33
C GLY A 152 -4.79 6.49 21.84
N ILE A 153 -5.17 6.38 20.57
CA ILE A 153 -6.29 7.12 19.98
C ILE A 153 -7.60 6.48 20.46
N GLY A 154 -8.47 7.29 21.03
CA GLY A 154 -9.76 6.84 21.58
C GLY A 154 -10.71 6.31 20.51
N ARG A 155 -11.67 5.46 20.90
CA ARG A 155 -12.55 4.72 19.97
C ARG A 155 -13.31 5.62 18.98
N GLY A 156 -13.86 6.75 19.44
CA GLY A 156 -14.58 7.68 18.54
C GLY A 156 -13.68 8.28 17.46
N ALA A 157 -12.46 8.71 17.83
CA ALA A 157 -11.50 9.22 16.87
C ALA A 157 -11.00 8.12 15.90
N ARG A 158 -10.84 6.87 16.37
CA ARG A 158 -10.52 5.72 15.51
C ARG A 158 -11.63 5.44 14.50
N THR A 159 -12.90 5.57 14.91
CA THR A 159 -14.05 5.48 13.99
C THR A 159 -13.93 6.54 12.88
N THR A 160 -13.66 7.78 13.25
CA THR A 160 -13.43 8.86 12.27
C THR A 160 -12.27 8.55 11.35
N SER A 161 -11.14 8.07 11.88
CA SER A 161 -9.97 7.64 11.07
C SER A 161 -10.37 6.57 10.06
N SER A 162 -11.05 5.50 10.49
CA SER A 162 -11.45 4.40 9.61
C SER A 162 -12.38 4.86 8.47
N ILE A 163 -13.27 5.81 8.74
CA ILE A 163 -14.15 6.38 7.69
C ILE A 163 -13.34 7.23 6.70
N LEU A 164 -12.46 8.12 7.20
CA LEU A 164 -11.60 8.94 6.34
C LEU A 164 -10.70 8.08 5.46
N GLU A 165 -10.11 7.03 6.07
CA GLU A 165 -9.29 6.05 5.34
C GLU A 165 -10.09 5.31 4.26
N ALA A 166 -11.31 4.87 4.57
CA ALA A 166 -12.16 4.17 3.62
C ALA A 166 -12.51 5.06 2.42
N VAL A 167 -12.84 6.34 2.67
CA VAL A 167 -13.12 7.32 1.62
C VAL A 167 -11.88 7.60 0.76
N ALA A 168 -10.71 7.76 1.38
CA ALA A 168 -9.47 8.04 0.65
C ALA A 168 -8.93 6.81 -0.10
N LEU A 169 -9.18 5.58 0.41
CA LEU A 169 -8.77 4.32 -0.20
C LEU A 169 -9.65 3.95 -1.39
N TRP A 170 -10.93 4.32 -1.36
CA TRP A 170 -11.89 3.90 -2.37
C TRP A 170 -11.48 4.22 -3.83
N PRO A 171 -10.97 5.43 -4.16
CA PRO A 171 -10.50 5.72 -5.52
C PRO A 171 -9.33 4.85 -5.97
N LEU A 172 -8.42 4.49 -5.05
CA LEU A 172 -7.29 3.61 -5.33
C LEU A 172 -7.76 2.25 -5.89
N LEU A 173 -8.84 1.72 -5.32
CA LEU A 173 -9.38 0.40 -5.68
C LEU A 173 -10.40 0.53 -6.82
N ALA A 174 -11.43 1.37 -6.65
CA ALA A 174 -12.56 1.44 -7.58
C ALA A 174 -12.24 2.12 -8.91
N LEU A 175 -11.30 3.08 -8.94
CA LEU A 175 -10.97 3.84 -10.15
C LEU A 175 -9.66 3.41 -10.79
N TRP A 176 -8.63 3.09 -9.97
CA TRP A 176 -7.30 2.77 -10.46
C TRP A 176 -7.01 1.27 -10.48
N GLY A 177 -7.60 0.47 -9.58
CA GLY A 177 -7.35 -0.97 -9.50
C GLY A 177 -5.94 -1.32 -9.07
N HIS A 178 -5.43 -0.62 -8.03
CA HIS A 178 -4.09 -0.79 -7.48
C HIS A 178 -4.10 -1.34 -6.05
N PRO A 179 -4.54 -2.58 -5.83
CA PRO A 179 -4.56 -3.19 -4.49
C PRO A 179 -3.16 -3.41 -3.90
N GLU A 180 -2.11 -3.47 -4.72
CA GLU A 180 -0.73 -3.70 -4.28
C GLU A 180 -0.25 -2.64 -3.29
N ASP A 181 -0.57 -1.36 -3.51
CA ASP A 181 -0.16 -0.28 -2.62
C ASP A 181 -0.78 -0.43 -1.23
N SER A 182 -2.08 -0.77 -1.18
CA SER A 182 -2.79 -0.95 0.09
C SER A 182 -2.40 -2.23 0.82
N VAL A 183 -2.18 -3.33 0.11
CA VAL A 183 -1.69 -4.59 0.69
C VAL A 183 -0.27 -4.43 1.23
N ALA A 184 0.62 -3.77 0.48
CA ALA A 184 1.96 -3.44 0.95
C ALA A 184 1.91 -2.59 2.22
N MET A 185 1.07 -1.55 2.23
CA MET A 185 0.86 -0.71 3.41
C MET A 185 0.29 -1.50 4.59
N ALA A 186 -0.60 -2.47 4.36
CA ALA A 186 -1.12 -3.32 5.42
C ALA A 186 0.00 -4.07 6.14
N PHE A 187 0.88 -4.73 5.39
CA PHE A 187 2.05 -5.42 5.97
C PHE A 187 3.04 -4.45 6.60
N ALA A 188 3.34 -3.31 5.96
CA ALA A 188 4.26 -2.31 6.50
C ALA A 188 3.77 -1.72 7.83
N ILE A 189 2.47 -1.42 7.94
CA ILE A 189 1.87 -0.90 9.17
C ILE A 189 1.84 -1.97 10.27
N TRP A 190 1.53 -3.25 9.95
CA TRP A 190 1.69 -4.34 10.90
C TRP A 190 3.15 -4.47 11.37
N GLY A 191 4.12 -4.32 10.45
CA GLY A 191 5.54 -4.28 10.77
C GLY A 191 5.92 -3.11 11.70
N LEU A 192 5.39 -1.92 11.43
CA LEU A 192 5.56 -0.74 12.28
C LEU A 192 4.95 -0.94 13.67
N VAL A 193 3.72 -1.45 13.76
CA VAL A 193 3.07 -1.79 15.05
C VAL A 193 3.90 -2.83 15.81
N ALA A 194 4.39 -3.86 15.14
CA ALA A 194 5.27 -4.86 15.75
C ALA A 194 6.57 -4.22 16.28
N ALA A 195 7.17 -3.31 15.53
CA ALA A 195 8.36 -2.57 15.96
C ALA A 195 8.08 -1.69 17.19
N LEU A 196 6.96 -0.95 17.20
CA LEU A 196 6.53 -0.12 18.34
C LEU A 196 6.25 -0.95 19.60
N ARG A 197 5.86 -2.21 19.45
CA ARG A 197 5.65 -3.18 20.54
C ARG A 197 6.90 -3.95 20.95
N GLY A 198 8.03 -3.76 20.26
CA GLY A 198 9.26 -4.52 20.50
C GLY A 198 9.21 -5.98 20.04
N ARG A 199 8.27 -6.34 19.15
CA ARG A 199 8.12 -7.70 18.59
C ARG A 199 8.98 -7.90 17.35
N TRP A 200 10.30 -7.82 17.50
CA TRP A 200 11.27 -7.73 16.42
C TRP A 200 11.26 -8.91 15.44
N ARG A 201 10.89 -10.13 15.91
CA ARG A 201 10.89 -11.32 15.05
C ARG A 201 9.98 -11.21 13.84
N GLY A 202 8.81 -10.55 13.98
CA GLY A 202 7.83 -10.39 12.92
C GLY A 202 8.17 -9.27 11.94
N VAL A 203 8.94 -8.24 12.38
CA VAL A 203 9.17 -7.02 11.60
C VAL A 203 9.79 -7.32 10.24
N GLY A 204 10.85 -8.15 10.19
CA GLY A 204 11.51 -8.48 8.93
C GLY A 204 10.60 -9.18 7.93
N TRP A 205 9.83 -10.17 8.37
CA TRP A 205 8.89 -10.89 7.51
C TRP A 205 7.79 -9.97 6.98
N LEU A 206 7.21 -9.12 7.85
CA LEU A 206 6.14 -8.21 7.48
C LEU A 206 6.63 -7.16 6.46
N PHE A 207 7.82 -6.58 6.67
CA PHE A 207 8.40 -5.69 5.67
C PHE A 207 8.84 -6.41 4.40
N GLY A 208 9.30 -7.66 4.49
CA GLY A 208 9.60 -8.49 3.31
C GLY A 208 8.36 -8.76 2.46
N LEU A 209 7.23 -9.09 3.09
CA LEU A 209 5.94 -9.22 2.41
C LEU A 209 5.45 -7.89 1.85
N ALA A 210 5.64 -6.78 2.59
CA ALA A 210 5.29 -5.46 2.09
C ALA A 210 6.11 -5.08 0.84
N LEU A 211 7.42 -5.29 0.88
CA LEU A 211 8.33 -5.00 -0.23
C LEU A 211 7.99 -5.80 -1.50
N VAL A 212 7.66 -7.08 -1.36
CA VAL A 212 7.34 -7.92 -2.51
C VAL A 212 6.01 -7.55 -3.16
N MET A 213 5.09 -6.91 -2.39
CA MET A 213 3.85 -6.34 -2.96
C MET A 213 4.14 -5.02 -3.68
N GLN A 214 4.81 -4.08 -2.98
CA GLN A 214 5.14 -2.76 -3.54
C GLN A 214 6.43 -2.22 -2.90
N PRO A 215 7.52 -2.05 -3.68
CA PRO A 215 8.80 -1.58 -3.15
C PRO A 215 8.79 -0.20 -2.50
N LEU A 216 7.76 0.61 -2.74
CA LEU A 216 7.58 1.95 -2.17
C LEU A 216 7.75 1.98 -0.64
N VAL A 217 7.26 0.95 0.05
CA VAL A 217 7.34 0.87 1.52
C VAL A 217 8.78 0.82 2.06
N ALA A 218 9.78 0.60 1.17
CA ALA A 218 11.19 0.70 1.52
C ALA A 218 11.56 2.04 2.16
N LEU A 219 10.84 3.13 1.83
CA LEU A 219 11.06 4.45 2.43
C LEU A 219 10.80 4.47 3.95
N MET A 220 9.99 3.55 4.47
CA MET A 220 9.77 3.42 5.92
C MET A 220 10.89 2.62 6.63
N LEU A 221 11.62 1.76 5.92
CA LEU A 221 12.60 0.85 6.52
C LEU A 221 13.70 1.55 7.33
N PRO A 222 14.34 2.64 6.87
CA PRO A 222 15.38 3.30 7.65
C PRO A 222 14.89 3.78 9.01
N ILE A 223 13.62 4.22 9.08
CA ILE A 223 12.98 4.69 10.32
C ILE A 223 12.72 3.52 11.26
N VAL A 224 12.18 2.42 10.72
CA VAL A 224 11.89 1.20 11.49
C VAL A 224 13.17 0.56 12.01
N VAL A 225 14.22 0.47 11.17
CA VAL A 225 15.55 0.00 11.58
C VAL A 225 16.11 0.86 12.71
N ALA A 226 15.93 2.19 12.65
CA ALA A 226 16.44 3.12 13.65
C ALA A 226 15.83 2.93 15.05
N VAL A 227 14.60 2.43 15.16
CA VAL A 227 13.97 2.15 16.46
C VAL A 227 14.29 0.75 17.01
N MET A 228 14.87 -0.13 16.16
CA MET A 228 15.21 -1.51 16.55
C MET A 228 16.57 -1.61 17.24
N PRO A 229 16.77 -2.62 18.13
CA PRO A 229 18.07 -2.95 18.65
C PRO A 229 19.01 -3.41 17.52
N LYS A 230 20.28 -2.95 17.53
CA LYS A 230 21.28 -3.29 16.49
C LYS A 230 21.44 -4.79 16.26
N ARG A 231 21.33 -5.60 17.31
CA ARG A 231 21.44 -7.07 17.23
C ARG A 231 20.36 -7.72 16.36
N GLU A 232 19.25 -7.04 16.10
CA GLU A 232 18.14 -7.53 15.27
C GLU A 232 18.26 -7.10 13.79
N TRP A 233 19.15 -6.15 13.46
CA TRP A 233 19.33 -5.64 12.10
C TRP A 233 19.67 -6.72 11.07
N PRO A 234 20.66 -7.63 11.30
CA PRO A 234 20.97 -8.69 10.33
C PRO A 234 19.76 -9.60 10.09
N LYS A 235 19.00 -9.91 11.14
CA LYS A 235 17.82 -10.78 11.04
C LYS A 235 16.69 -10.09 10.26
N LEU A 236 16.54 -8.77 10.42
CA LEU A 236 15.57 -7.98 9.66
C LEU A 236 15.93 -8.00 8.17
N ILE A 237 17.21 -7.77 7.83
CA ILE A 237 17.66 -7.77 6.43
C ILE A 237 17.41 -9.13 5.80
N VAL A 238 17.84 -10.24 6.44
CA VAL A 238 17.65 -11.60 5.90
C VAL A 238 16.15 -11.90 5.73
N ARG A 239 15.33 -11.71 6.77
CA ARG A 239 13.90 -12.01 6.71
C ARG A 239 13.15 -11.09 5.75
N GLY A 240 13.58 -9.83 5.63
CA GLY A 240 13.00 -8.86 4.70
C GLY A 240 13.34 -9.17 3.24
N ALA A 241 14.53 -9.66 2.96
CA ALA A 241 14.94 -10.02 1.60
C ALA A 241 14.33 -11.34 1.11
N LEU A 242 14.12 -12.32 2.01
CA LEU A 242 13.71 -13.67 1.61
C LEU A 242 12.44 -13.75 0.75
N PRO A 243 11.32 -13.06 1.05
CA PRO A 243 10.11 -13.11 0.20
C PRO A 243 10.38 -12.61 -1.22
N SER A 244 11.09 -11.49 -1.35
CA SER A 244 11.42 -10.91 -2.66
C SER A 244 12.39 -11.80 -3.44
N LEU A 245 13.43 -12.32 -2.78
CA LEU A 245 14.38 -13.25 -3.42
C LEU A 245 13.70 -14.52 -3.87
N ALA A 246 12.83 -15.11 -3.05
CA ALA A 246 12.13 -16.35 -3.39
C ALA A 246 11.23 -16.18 -4.62
N LEU A 247 10.47 -15.09 -4.70
CA LEU A 247 9.53 -14.86 -5.80
C LEU A 247 10.22 -14.35 -7.07
N VAL A 248 11.29 -13.54 -6.96
CA VAL A 248 11.99 -12.98 -8.12
C VAL A 248 13.01 -13.96 -8.72
N SER A 249 13.54 -14.90 -7.95
CA SER A 249 14.55 -15.85 -8.45
C SER A 249 14.03 -16.66 -9.64
N ILE A 250 12.76 -17.08 -9.64
CA ILE A 250 12.18 -17.90 -10.71
C ILE A 250 12.16 -17.13 -12.03
N PRO A 251 11.48 -15.96 -12.14
CA PRO A 251 11.48 -15.19 -13.37
C PRO A 251 12.87 -14.67 -13.75
N LEU A 252 13.75 -14.43 -12.77
CA LEU A 252 15.10 -14.01 -13.03
C LEU A 252 15.93 -15.09 -13.78
N VAL A 253 15.70 -16.37 -13.45
CA VAL A 253 16.37 -17.49 -14.13
C VAL A 253 15.71 -17.75 -15.50
N GLN A 254 14.40 -17.71 -15.59
CA GLN A 254 13.66 -18.09 -16.80
C GLN A 254 13.58 -16.96 -17.84
N SER A 255 13.46 -15.71 -17.39
CA SER A 255 13.20 -14.53 -18.21
C SER A 255 14.12 -13.36 -17.84
N TRP A 256 15.44 -13.60 -17.76
CA TRP A 256 16.44 -12.66 -17.26
C TRP A 256 16.33 -11.24 -17.84
N ARG A 257 16.26 -11.11 -19.17
CA ARG A 257 16.23 -9.80 -19.83
C ARG A 257 14.99 -9.01 -19.49
N GLN A 258 13.83 -9.66 -19.51
CA GLN A 258 12.54 -9.04 -19.22
C GLN A 258 12.47 -8.65 -17.75
N THR A 259 12.85 -9.55 -16.85
CA THR A 259 12.87 -9.33 -15.40
C THR A 259 13.79 -8.16 -15.03
N THR A 260 15.02 -8.15 -15.53
CA THR A 260 15.95 -7.05 -15.24
C THR A 260 15.49 -5.72 -15.85
N THR A 261 14.88 -5.73 -17.03
CA THR A 261 14.30 -4.52 -17.62
C THR A 261 13.15 -3.99 -16.78
N ALA A 262 12.22 -4.84 -16.37
CA ALA A 262 11.08 -4.45 -15.57
C ALA A 262 11.49 -3.90 -14.19
N LEU A 263 12.45 -4.54 -13.53
CA LEU A 263 12.86 -4.18 -12.17
C LEU A 263 13.85 -3.02 -12.11
N LEU A 264 14.83 -2.97 -13.01
CA LEU A 264 15.90 -1.97 -12.96
C LEU A 264 15.56 -0.70 -13.74
N LYS A 265 14.89 -0.83 -14.89
CA LYS A 265 14.53 0.32 -15.71
C LYS A 265 13.19 0.92 -15.28
N GLN A 266 12.27 0.10 -14.77
CA GLN A 266 10.94 0.54 -14.30
C GLN A 266 10.29 1.52 -15.29
N PRO A 267 9.83 1.07 -16.47
CA PRO A 267 9.28 1.93 -17.50
C PRO A 267 8.08 2.74 -16.99
N ASN A 268 8.08 4.04 -17.25
CA ASN A 268 7.00 4.95 -16.92
C ASN A 268 6.52 5.63 -18.21
N TYR A 269 5.25 6.04 -18.24
CA TYR A 269 4.57 6.56 -19.41
C TYR A 269 4.12 8.01 -19.21
N PRO A 270 4.99 9.02 -19.46
CA PRO A 270 4.69 10.44 -19.20
C PRO A 270 3.48 10.98 -19.97
N THR A 271 3.07 10.31 -21.06
CA THR A 271 1.90 10.68 -21.87
C THR A 271 0.57 10.19 -21.30
N ILE A 272 0.60 9.22 -20.40
CA ILE A 272 -0.57 8.65 -19.73
C ILE A 272 -0.68 9.20 -18.31
N ASP A 273 0.45 9.22 -17.61
CA ASP A 273 0.58 9.66 -16.24
C ASP A 273 0.99 11.14 -16.15
N HIS A 274 1.26 11.62 -14.95
CA HIS A 274 1.62 13.02 -14.72
C HIS A 274 3.14 13.20 -14.70
N PRO A 275 3.74 13.81 -15.75
CA PRO A 275 5.15 14.17 -15.71
C PRO A 275 5.39 15.22 -14.64
N THR A 276 6.51 15.10 -13.94
CA THR A 276 6.96 16.06 -12.92
C THR A 276 8.20 16.80 -13.44
N PRO A 277 8.67 17.86 -12.75
CA PRO A 277 9.92 18.54 -13.13
C PRO A 277 11.16 17.62 -13.15
N TRP A 278 11.12 16.49 -12.43
CA TRP A 278 12.18 15.48 -12.37
C TRP A 278 12.27 14.61 -13.64
N LEU A 279 11.27 14.68 -14.51
CA LEU A 279 11.27 13.98 -15.78
C LEU A 279 12.50 14.30 -16.64
N SER A 280 12.97 15.55 -16.61
CA SER A 280 14.16 15.99 -17.36
C SER A 280 15.44 15.24 -16.98
N LEU A 281 15.47 14.61 -15.80
CA LEU A 281 16.58 13.80 -15.29
C LEU A 281 16.37 12.30 -15.53
N ALA A 282 15.22 11.89 -16.04
CA ALA A 282 14.91 10.49 -16.31
C ALA A 282 15.46 10.05 -17.68
N PRO A 283 16.21 8.94 -17.74
CA PRO A 283 16.66 8.40 -19.04
C PRO A 283 15.49 7.97 -19.91
N VAL A 284 15.52 8.34 -21.19
CA VAL A 284 14.55 7.87 -22.18
C VAL A 284 14.90 6.43 -22.55
N LEU A 285 13.94 5.52 -22.37
CA LEU A 285 14.08 4.09 -22.67
C LEU A 285 13.68 3.78 -24.11
N SER A 286 12.59 4.35 -24.58
CA SER A 286 12.11 4.21 -25.94
C SER A 286 11.22 5.40 -26.32
N LYS A 287 11.21 5.69 -27.64
CA LYS A 287 10.26 6.61 -28.26
C LYS A 287 9.38 5.75 -29.15
N THR A 288 8.17 5.50 -28.75
CA THR A 288 7.21 4.72 -29.52
C THR A 288 6.05 5.59 -29.97
N HIS A 289 5.55 5.34 -31.19
CA HIS A 289 4.24 5.86 -31.56
C HIS A 289 3.18 5.09 -30.80
N VAL A 290 2.60 5.70 -29.79
CA VAL A 290 1.42 5.14 -29.11
C VAL A 290 0.21 5.55 -29.97
N ILE A 291 -0.34 4.60 -30.69
CA ILE A 291 -1.64 4.78 -31.32
C ILE A 291 -2.67 4.65 -30.19
N ARG A 292 -3.16 5.79 -29.70
CA ARG A 292 -4.31 5.79 -28.80
C ARG A 292 -5.54 5.44 -29.61
N ILE A 293 -6.03 4.23 -29.50
CA ILE A 293 -7.36 3.84 -29.99
C ILE A 293 -8.36 4.43 -28.99
N GLY A 294 -8.80 5.66 -29.24
CA GLY A 294 -9.88 6.24 -28.47
C GLY A 294 -11.19 5.53 -28.83
N HIS A 295 -11.99 5.18 -27.86
CA HIS A 295 -13.38 4.83 -28.10
C HIS A 295 -14.12 6.11 -28.58
N ILE A 296 -14.21 6.27 -29.88
CA ILE A 296 -15.16 7.23 -30.46
C ILE A 296 -16.52 6.56 -30.38
N GLY A 297 -17.41 7.18 -29.63
CA GLY A 297 -18.78 6.87 -29.37
C GLY A 297 -19.38 5.64 -30.04
N GLN A 298 -19.99 4.74 -29.27
CA GLN A 298 -20.86 3.69 -29.80
C GLN A 298 -22.03 4.34 -30.54
N GLY A 299 -21.94 4.41 -31.86
CA GLY A 299 -23.09 4.62 -32.69
C GLY A 299 -23.88 3.31 -32.77
N THR A 300 -25.06 3.27 -32.19
CA THR A 300 -26.00 2.19 -32.47
C THR A 300 -26.48 2.31 -33.89
N SER A 301 -26.07 1.34 -34.75
CA SER A 301 -26.70 1.20 -36.06
C SER A 301 -28.19 0.87 -35.88
N PRO A 302 -29.08 1.33 -36.77
CA PRO A 302 -30.50 0.97 -36.73
C PRO A 302 -30.78 -0.53 -36.80
N SER A 303 -29.79 -1.35 -37.14
CA SER A 303 -29.85 -2.82 -37.16
C SER A 303 -29.42 -3.49 -35.84
N GLY A 304 -29.17 -2.74 -34.75
CA GLY A 304 -28.77 -3.30 -33.44
C GLY A 304 -27.37 -3.91 -33.40
N ALA A 305 -26.61 -3.88 -34.48
CA ALA A 305 -25.24 -4.37 -34.51
C ALA A 305 -24.28 -3.29 -33.97
N SER A 306 -23.61 -3.59 -32.88
CA SER A 306 -22.53 -2.75 -32.31
C SER A 306 -21.39 -2.64 -33.33
N ARG A 307 -21.31 -1.56 -34.09
CA ARG A 307 -20.15 -1.24 -34.92
C ARG A 307 -19.11 -0.57 -34.05
N PHE A 308 -18.02 -1.28 -33.80
CA PHE A 308 -16.78 -0.65 -33.33
C PHE A 308 -16.19 0.15 -34.50
N THR A 309 -16.37 1.46 -34.49
CA THR A 309 -15.60 2.36 -35.33
C THR A 309 -14.26 2.59 -34.68
N THR A 310 -13.24 1.86 -35.12
CA THR A 310 -11.85 2.18 -34.83
C THR A 310 -11.50 3.49 -35.51
N GLY A 311 -11.65 4.59 -34.82
CA GLY A 311 -11.11 5.87 -35.27
C GLY A 311 -9.67 6.00 -34.78
N ILE A 312 -8.73 6.20 -35.70
CA ILE A 312 -7.37 6.65 -35.36
C ILE A 312 -7.50 8.10 -34.94
N VAL A 313 -7.49 8.33 -33.61
CA VAL A 313 -7.80 9.68 -33.10
C VAL A 313 -6.60 10.60 -33.14
N HIS A 314 -5.40 10.15 -32.99
CA HIS A 314 -4.11 10.81 -33.22
C HIS A 314 -2.95 9.85 -32.84
N SER A 315 -1.89 9.85 -33.62
CA SER A 315 -0.62 9.26 -33.19
C SER A 315 0.05 10.22 -32.19
N VAL A 316 -0.01 9.88 -30.91
CA VAL A 316 0.75 10.61 -29.91
C VAL A 316 2.12 9.94 -29.77
N TYR A 317 3.20 10.70 -29.92
CA TYR A 317 4.52 10.22 -29.57
C TYR A 317 4.55 9.95 -28.06
N GLY A 318 4.57 8.69 -27.66
CA GLY A 318 4.79 8.28 -26.29
C GLY A 318 6.29 8.08 -26.04
N GLU A 319 6.83 8.80 -25.08
CA GLU A 319 8.13 8.45 -24.51
C GLU A 319 7.93 7.51 -23.34
N THR A 320 8.71 6.43 -23.30
CA THR A 320 8.86 5.59 -22.13
C THR A 320 10.16 5.97 -21.45
N VAL A 321 10.09 6.33 -20.18
CA VAL A 321 11.25 6.78 -19.39
C VAL A 321 11.49 5.86 -18.22
N ALA A 322 12.73 5.78 -17.75
CA ALA A 322 13.07 5.14 -16.49
C ALA A 322 12.59 5.99 -15.30
N ALA A 323 12.59 5.39 -14.10
CA ALA A 323 12.25 6.11 -12.87
C ALA A 323 13.17 7.33 -12.57
N GLY A 324 14.33 7.39 -13.18
CA GLY A 324 15.29 8.46 -12.96
C GLY A 324 15.94 8.43 -11.57
N PRO A 325 16.71 9.48 -11.20
CA PRO A 325 17.42 9.54 -9.91
C PRO A 325 16.51 9.86 -8.72
N GLY A 326 15.27 10.29 -8.95
CA GLY A 326 14.36 10.76 -7.90
C GLY A 326 14.10 9.73 -6.80
N ARG A 327 13.98 8.46 -7.16
CA ARG A 327 13.81 7.36 -6.19
C ARG A 327 15.02 7.19 -5.29
N LEU A 328 16.23 7.36 -5.83
CA LEU A 328 17.46 7.30 -5.03
C LEU A 328 17.56 8.51 -4.07
N ILE A 329 17.16 9.70 -4.53
CA ILE A 329 17.07 10.90 -3.69
C ILE A 329 16.07 10.67 -2.55
N ALA A 330 14.87 10.17 -2.84
CA ALA A 330 13.87 9.87 -1.84
C ALA A 330 14.38 8.85 -0.81
N LEU A 331 15.05 7.79 -1.26
CA LEU A 331 15.64 6.78 -0.37
C LEU A 331 16.78 7.37 0.49
N ALA A 332 17.66 8.18 -0.08
CA ALA A 332 18.72 8.85 0.66
C ALA A 332 18.16 9.77 1.76
N LEU A 333 17.12 10.55 1.44
CA LEU A 333 16.43 11.40 2.42
C LEU A 333 15.73 10.55 3.49
N ALA A 334 15.09 9.45 3.14
CA ALA A 334 14.52 8.51 4.11
C ALA A 334 15.59 7.93 5.03
N CYS A 335 16.78 7.62 4.51
CA CYS A 335 17.94 7.20 5.33
C CYS A 335 18.39 8.31 6.29
N LEU A 336 18.43 9.57 5.85
CA LEU A 336 18.74 10.71 6.73
C LEU A 336 17.69 10.87 7.84
N ILE A 337 16.40 10.69 7.53
CA ILE A 337 15.34 10.64 8.54
C ILE A 337 15.58 9.48 9.52
N GLY A 338 15.96 8.29 9.03
CA GLY A 338 16.34 7.16 9.87
C GLY A 338 17.50 7.48 10.81
N VAL A 339 18.56 8.14 10.31
CA VAL A 339 19.69 8.62 11.14
C VAL A 339 19.22 9.60 12.21
N TYR A 340 18.32 10.55 11.84
CA TYR A 340 17.71 11.45 12.79
C TYR A 340 16.96 10.70 13.91
N VAL A 341 16.10 9.74 13.54
CA VAL A 341 15.36 8.89 14.50
C VAL A 341 16.32 8.12 15.42
N TYR A 342 17.37 7.55 14.85
CA TYR A 342 18.38 6.81 15.62
C TYR A 342 19.08 7.68 16.66
N ARG A 343 19.44 8.91 16.29
CA ARG A 343 20.15 9.84 17.17
C ARG A 343 19.26 10.48 18.23
N HIS A 344 18.05 10.90 17.88
CA HIS A 344 17.20 11.72 18.74
C HIS A 344 16.14 10.94 19.51
N ARG A 345 15.91 9.65 19.15
CA ARG A 345 14.94 8.79 19.82
C ARG A 345 13.57 9.44 20.01
N PRO A 346 12.91 9.90 18.94
CA PRO A 346 11.64 10.60 19.02
C PRO A 346 10.53 9.74 19.63
N THR A 347 9.42 10.37 20.00
CA THR A 347 8.24 9.69 20.53
C THR A 347 7.61 8.77 19.47
N ARG A 348 6.77 7.81 19.89
CA ARG A 348 6.05 6.90 18.97
C ARG A 348 5.26 7.66 17.90
N HIS A 349 4.57 8.74 18.28
CA HIS A 349 3.83 9.60 17.35
C HIS A 349 4.75 10.27 16.32
N GLN A 350 5.90 10.76 16.75
CA GLN A 350 6.88 11.34 15.84
C GLN A 350 7.48 10.31 14.89
N VAL A 351 7.74 9.08 15.36
CA VAL A 351 8.20 7.97 14.50
C VAL A 351 7.17 7.69 13.39
N VAL A 352 5.88 7.57 13.75
CA VAL A 352 4.81 7.35 12.78
C VAL A 352 4.66 8.52 11.81
N TRP A 353 4.75 9.75 12.30
CA TRP A 353 4.73 10.94 11.46
C TRP A 353 5.92 10.99 10.50
N LEU A 354 7.12 10.62 10.94
CA LEU A 354 8.31 10.55 10.08
C LEU A 354 8.18 9.46 9.00
N CYS A 355 7.46 8.36 9.27
CA CYS A 355 7.08 7.40 8.22
C CYS A 355 6.15 8.04 7.17
N CYS A 356 5.19 8.88 7.58
CA CYS A 356 4.37 9.65 6.67
C CYS A 356 5.21 10.59 5.80
N VAL A 357 6.15 11.34 6.39
CA VAL A 357 7.10 12.21 5.67
C VAL A 357 7.92 11.39 4.67
N ALA A 358 8.48 10.25 5.09
CA ALA A 358 9.30 9.42 4.21
C ALA A 358 8.52 8.91 3.00
N LEU A 359 7.29 8.45 3.18
CA LEU A 359 6.42 8.02 2.07
C LEU A 359 6.09 9.18 1.11
N SER A 360 5.93 10.40 1.63
CA SER A 360 5.67 11.60 0.82
C SER A 360 6.83 11.93 -0.11
N LEU A 361 8.06 11.55 0.21
CA LEU A 361 9.24 11.83 -0.61
C LEU A 361 9.12 11.25 -2.02
N ARG A 362 8.49 10.08 -2.18
CA ARG A 362 8.23 9.54 -3.51
C ARG A 362 7.40 10.52 -4.34
N CYS A 363 6.31 11.03 -3.78
CA CYS A 363 5.41 11.95 -4.47
C CYS A 363 6.11 13.26 -4.89
N VAL A 364 7.17 13.64 -4.17
CA VAL A 364 7.96 14.84 -4.47
C VAL A 364 8.99 14.60 -5.57
N PHE A 365 9.66 13.43 -5.57
CA PHE A 365 10.86 13.19 -6.39
C PHE A 365 10.64 12.24 -7.57
N GLU A 366 9.46 11.63 -7.73
CA GLU A 366 9.18 10.72 -8.85
C GLU A 366 9.20 11.48 -10.18
N ALA A 367 9.79 10.88 -11.23
CA ALA A 367 9.86 11.48 -12.55
C ALA A 367 8.49 11.55 -13.24
N VAL A 368 7.69 10.51 -13.05
CA VAL A 368 6.31 10.39 -13.53
C VAL A 368 5.47 9.92 -12.38
N MET A 369 4.42 10.67 -12.04
CA MET A 369 3.64 10.41 -10.87
C MET A 369 2.21 10.00 -11.23
N ASN A 370 1.71 9.02 -10.49
CA ASN A 370 0.32 8.58 -10.53
C ASN A 370 -0.43 9.07 -9.29
N PRO A 371 -1.71 9.47 -9.43
CA PRO A 371 -2.51 9.97 -8.32
C PRO A 371 -2.59 9.02 -7.12
N TYR A 372 -2.60 7.73 -7.35
CA TYR A 372 -2.68 6.72 -6.28
C TYR A 372 -1.43 6.67 -5.40
N TYR A 373 -0.27 7.21 -5.82
CA TYR A 373 0.91 7.35 -4.95
C TYR A 373 0.70 8.28 -3.76
N LEU A 374 -0.32 9.13 -3.81
CA LEU A 374 -0.67 10.04 -2.71
C LEU A 374 -1.31 9.33 -1.53
N TRP A 375 -1.95 8.18 -1.75
CA TRP A 375 -2.69 7.49 -0.70
C TRP A 375 -1.82 6.98 0.46
N PRO A 376 -0.65 6.34 0.27
CA PRO A 376 0.15 5.80 1.39
C PRO A 376 0.55 6.85 2.45
N PRO A 377 1.07 8.05 2.12
CA PRO A 377 1.31 9.07 3.13
C PRO A 377 0.01 9.62 3.75
N LEU A 378 -1.07 9.76 2.99
CA LEU A 378 -2.36 10.22 3.51
C LEU A 378 -2.95 9.24 4.51
N ALA A 379 -2.82 7.93 4.29
CA ALA A 379 -3.28 6.90 5.21
C ALA A 379 -2.66 7.07 6.62
N ILE A 380 -1.35 7.31 6.71
CA ILE A 380 -0.72 7.59 8.01
C ILE A 380 -1.14 8.96 8.56
N ALA A 381 -1.29 9.96 7.68
CA ALA A 381 -1.70 11.29 8.11
C ALA A 381 -3.10 11.26 8.76
N PHE A 382 -4.06 10.55 8.19
CA PHE A 382 -5.41 10.43 8.75
C PHE A 382 -5.43 9.76 10.12
N VAL A 383 -4.57 8.78 10.39
CA VAL A 383 -4.42 8.21 11.74
C VAL A 383 -3.98 9.28 12.75
N LEU A 384 -3.13 10.22 12.36
CA LEU A 384 -2.54 11.19 13.27
C LEU A 384 -3.41 12.44 13.51
N VAL A 385 -4.19 12.89 12.51
CA VAL A 385 -4.95 14.15 12.60
C VAL A 385 -6.21 14.04 13.45
N VAL A 386 -6.78 12.83 13.68
CA VAL A 386 -8.10 12.62 14.30
C VAL A 386 -8.23 13.08 15.75
N ARG A 387 -7.13 13.55 16.35
CA ARG A 387 -7.13 14.13 17.70
C ARG A 387 -7.62 15.59 17.75
N SER A 388 -7.78 16.24 16.59
CA SER A 388 -8.12 17.67 16.54
C SER A 388 -9.02 17.96 15.34
N LYS A 389 -10.20 18.54 15.60
CA LYS A 389 -11.19 18.83 14.56
C LYS A 389 -10.65 19.73 13.44
N TRP A 390 -9.88 20.78 13.76
CA TRP A 390 -9.31 21.67 12.75
C TRP A 390 -8.25 20.97 11.88
N ARG A 391 -7.46 20.04 12.47
CA ARG A 391 -6.49 19.22 11.73
C ARG A 391 -7.18 18.24 10.78
N ILE A 392 -8.28 17.64 11.22
CA ILE A 392 -9.13 16.83 10.34
C ILE A 392 -9.62 17.69 9.18
N GLY A 393 -10.19 18.87 9.46
CA GLY A 393 -10.66 19.79 8.41
C GLY A 393 -9.57 20.15 7.41
N LEU A 394 -8.36 20.48 7.88
CA LEU A 394 -7.23 20.81 7.02
C LEU A 394 -6.75 19.60 6.19
N ALA A 395 -6.63 18.42 6.79
CA ALA A 395 -6.21 17.21 6.08
C ALA A 395 -7.24 16.78 5.04
N VAL A 396 -8.54 16.86 5.36
CA VAL A 396 -9.62 16.56 4.42
C VAL A 396 -9.63 17.56 3.26
N ALA A 397 -9.51 18.86 3.56
CA ALA A 397 -9.45 19.89 2.51
C ALA A 397 -8.23 19.72 1.61
N ALA A 398 -7.06 19.43 2.19
CA ALA A 398 -5.85 19.14 1.43
C ALA A 398 -6.01 17.88 0.57
N SER A 399 -6.61 16.80 1.10
CA SER A 399 -6.86 15.56 0.37
C SER A 399 -7.87 15.75 -0.76
N ALA A 400 -8.95 16.53 -0.53
CA ALA A 400 -9.90 16.89 -1.59
C ALA A 400 -9.23 17.72 -2.69
N GLY A 401 -8.37 18.67 -2.31
CA GLY A 401 -7.55 19.43 -3.24
C GLY A 401 -6.59 18.54 -4.04
N LEU A 402 -5.92 17.59 -3.38
CA LEU A 402 -5.06 16.59 -4.03
C LEU A 402 -5.85 15.76 -5.05
N THR A 403 -7.02 15.24 -4.66
CA THR A 403 -7.89 14.48 -5.57
C THR A 403 -8.30 15.33 -6.77
N TYR A 404 -8.80 16.54 -6.53
CA TYR A 404 -9.21 17.45 -7.62
C TYR A 404 -8.07 17.75 -8.59
N TRP A 405 -6.87 18.07 -8.04
CA TRP A 405 -5.71 18.45 -8.84
C TRP A 405 -5.09 17.26 -9.57
N SER A 406 -5.13 16.07 -8.98
CA SER A 406 -4.55 14.86 -9.55
C SER A 406 -5.23 14.41 -10.86
N TYR A 407 -6.45 14.84 -11.13
CA TYR A 407 -7.13 14.56 -12.40
C TYR A 407 -6.90 15.63 -13.49
N ARG A 408 -6.08 16.66 -13.21
CA ARG A 408 -5.78 17.72 -14.17
C ARG A 408 -4.54 17.41 -14.98
N HIS A 409 -4.69 17.27 -16.29
CA HIS A 409 -3.53 17.13 -17.20
C HIS A 409 -2.99 18.51 -17.51
N LEU A 410 -1.95 18.92 -16.80
CA LEU A 410 -1.27 20.20 -16.86
C LEU A 410 0.21 20.00 -17.17
N GLY A 411 0.93 21.09 -17.40
CA GLY A 411 2.39 21.04 -17.51
C GLY A 411 3.07 20.54 -16.22
N PRO A 412 4.29 20.01 -16.30
CA PRO A 412 4.97 19.37 -15.17
C PRO A 412 5.01 20.23 -13.90
N TRP A 413 5.35 21.51 -14.01
CA TRP A 413 5.39 22.44 -12.88
C TRP A 413 4.01 22.85 -12.37
N GLU A 414 3.08 23.10 -13.30
CA GLU A 414 1.72 23.53 -12.98
C GLU A 414 0.95 22.44 -12.22
N TRP A 415 1.24 21.19 -12.51
CA TRP A 415 0.66 20.06 -11.81
C TRP A 415 1.39 19.76 -10.50
N TRP A 416 2.72 19.70 -10.52
CA TRP A 416 3.53 19.23 -9.40
C TRP A 416 3.52 20.18 -8.20
N VAL A 417 3.60 21.51 -8.43
CA VAL A 417 3.68 22.51 -7.33
C VAL A 417 2.45 22.45 -6.43
N PRO A 418 1.19 22.51 -6.93
CA PRO A 418 0.02 22.37 -6.09
C PRO A 418 -0.06 21.04 -5.36
N ILE A 419 0.32 19.92 -6.01
CA ILE A 419 0.36 18.60 -5.38
C ILE A 419 1.31 18.59 -4.19
N VAL A 420 2.53 19.09 -4.35
CA VAL A 420 3.52 19.14 -3.26
C VAL A 420 3.06 20.05 -2.12
N ILE A 421 2.46 21.20 -2.42
CA ILE A 421 1.93 22.12 -1.39
C ILE A 421 0.79 21.44 -0.62
N LEU A 422 -0.19 20.85 -1.31
CA LEU A 422 -1.33 20.20 -0.67
C LEU A 422 -0.90 18.98 0.16
N LEU A 423 0.04 18.19 -0.36
CA LEU A 423 0.61 17.07 0.38
C LEU A 423 1.36 17.55 1.63
N ALA A 424 2.17 18.62 1.50
CA ALA A 424 2.86 19.21 2.64
C ALA A 424 1.90 19.75 3.70
N LEU A 425 0.76 20.33 3.30
CA LEU A 425 -0.30 20.76 4.22
C LEU A 425 -0.94 19.58 4.96
N ALA A 426 -1.24 18.47 4.26
CA ALA A 426 -1.77 17.26 4.89
C ALA A 426 -0.79 16.66 5.89
N VAL A 427 0.50 16.57 5.53
CA VAL A 427 1.58 16.07 6.39
C VAL A 427 1.82 17.00 7.58
N ALA A 428 1.76 18.33 7.37
CA ALA A 428 1.89 19.32 8.45
C ALA A 428 0.72 19.25 9.43
N ALA A 429 -0.52 19.04 8.95
CA ALA A 429 -1.69 18.82 9.80
C ALA A 429 -1.49 17.60 10.71
N ALA A 430 -0.79 16.57 10.23
CA ALA A 430 -0.48 15.35 10.96
C ALA A 430 0.66 15.49 11.99
N THR A 431 1.37 16.64 12.04
CA THR A 431 2.50 16.84 12.97
C THR A 431 2.04 16.60 14.43
N PRO A 432 2.72 15.74 15.19
CA PRO A 432 2.39 15.52 16.59
C PRO A 432 2.52 16.81 17.41
N ALA A 433 1.53 17.07 18.28
CA ALA A 433 1.65 18.18 19.23
C ALA A 433 2.89 17.96 20.12
N ARG A 434 3.60 19.01 20.43
CA ARG A 434 4.64 18.98 21.47
C ARG A 434 3.96 18.79 22.81
N THR A 435 3.69 17.54 23.19
CA THR A 435 3.24 17.23 24.55
C THR A 435 4.45 17.30 25.48
N ALA A 436 4.27 17.89 26.66
CA ALA A 436 5.27 17.92 27.73
C ALA A 436 5.65 16.50 28.23
N ASP A 437 4.92 15.46 27.85
CA ASP A 437 5.19 14.07 28.17
C ASP A 437 6.30 13.50 27.27
N GLY A 438 7.53 13.94 27.54
CA GLY A 438 8.75 13.42 26.92
C GLY A 438 9.09 11.99 27.32
N ARG A 439 8.15 11.05 27.29
CA ARG A 439 8.46 9.63 27.37
C ARG A 439 9.04 9.19 26.04
N ALA A 440 10.35 9.34 25.90
CA ALA A 440 11.13 8.68 24.86
C ALA A 440 10.73 7.20 24.75
N VAL A 441 10.80 6.63 23.54
CA VAL A 441 10.71 5.18 23.33
C VAL A 441 11.92 4.55 24.05
N ARG A 442 11.86 4.45 25.37
CA ARG A 442 12.76 3.60 26.12
C ARG A 442 12.37 2.19 25.74
N SER A 443 13.28 1.49 25.05
CA SER A 443 13.24 0.05 25.01
C SER A 443 12.99 -0.43 26.43
N ARG A 444 11.83 -1.02 26.70
CA ARG A 444 11.62 -1.80 27.90
C ARG A 444 12.60 -2.96 27.81
N GLU A 445 13.83 -2.75 28.30
CA GLU A 445 14.60 -3.87 28.78
C GLU A 445 13.73 -4.54 29.84
N PRO A 446 13.51 -5.86 29.73
CA PRO A 446 12.72 -6.55 30.75
C PRO A 446 13.41 -6.32 32.10
N ARG A 447 12.75 -5.55 32.96
CA ARG A 447 13.19 -5.32 34.34
C ARG A 447 13.27 -6.61 35.15
N ASP A 448 12.92 -7.74 34.54
CA ASP A 448 12.90 -9.07 35.16
C ASP A 448 14.29 -9.65 35.47
N ARG A 449 15.38 -9.03 34.98
CA ARG A 449 16.75 -9.50 35.30
C ARG A 449 17.33 -8.91 36.60
N GLU A 450 16.86 -7.77 37.05
CA GLU A 450 17.36 -7.18 38.30
C GLU A 450 16.69 -7.80 39.54
N THR A 451 15.40 -8.11 39.46
CA THR A 451 14.70 -8.82 40.52
C THR A 451 15.22 -10.24 40.74
N SER A 452 15.58 -10.96 39.66
CA SER A 452 16.18 -12.29 39.76
C SER A 452 17.62 -12.27 40.33
N ARG A 453 18.41 -11.23 40.06
CA ARG A 453 19.75 -11.06 40.64
C ARG A 453 19.74 -10.66 42.12
N SER A 454 18.74 -9.85 42.50
CA SER A 454 18.56 -9.46 43.93
C SER A 454 18.06 -10.63 44.77
N ALA A 455 17.19 -11.48 44.22
CA ALA A 455 16.71 -12.69 44.88
C ALA A 455 17.84 -13.75 45.05
N LEU A 456 18.71 -13.87 44.05
CA LEU A 456 19.86 -14.77 44.15
C LEU A 456 20.96 -14.27 45.11
N LYS A 457 21.11 -12.96 45.32
CA LYS A 457 22.03 -12.40 46.31
C LYS A 457 21.50 -12.45 47.75
N ALA A 458 20.19 -12.62 47.94
CA ALA A 458 19.58 -12.76 49.27
C ALA A 458 19.59 -14.24 49.74
N LEU A 459 19.93 -15.18 48.90
CA LEU A 459 20.00 -16.63 49.15
C LEU A 459 21.45 -17.17 49.28
N ALA A 460 22.45 -16.33 49.06
CA ALA A 460 23.86 -16.61 49.32
C ALA A 460 24.34 -15.85 50.57
#